data_3286eca41529c9a59802be3fd96028df
#
_entry.id   3286eca41529c9a59802be3fd96028df
#
_cell.length_a   1.000
_cell.length_b   1.000
_cell.length_c   1.000
_cell.angle_alpha   90.00
_cell.angle_beta   90.00
_cell.angle_gamma   90.00
#
_symmetry.space_group_name_H-M   'P 1'
#
loop_
_entity.id
_entity.type
_entity.pdbx_description
1 polymer ?
#
loop_
_entity_poly.entity_id
_entity_poly.type
_entity_poly.pdbx_seq_one_letter_code
_entity_poly.pdbx_strand_id
1 'polypeptide(L)'
;MKETFNILSLSGGGIKGIFQSTFLKFLEDMYKVPLYQIFDLVAGTSTGSIVGAALGCGISMDEVTSLYKLHGNAIFKKKKVGVKLLRPSWYSNEELKKQLENVFEKKKLSETNTKLLIPSTSLENYKYSVFTQDSNESIVDALMSSAAAP
;
A
#
# COMPACT_ATOMS: atom_id res chain seq x y z
N MET A 1 -13.21 18.05 21.22
CA MET A 1 -13.20 17.84 19.74
C MET A 1 -11.79 18.08 19.26
N LYS A 2 -11.26 17.23 18.35
CA LYS A 2 -9.93 17.43 17.76
C LYS A 2 -10.04 18.66 16.82
N GLU A 3 -9.24 19.70 17.04
CA GLU A 3 -9.31 20.94 16.27
C GLU A 3 -8.75 20.81 14.83
N THR A 4 -7.96 19.77 14.57
CA THR A 4 -7.31 19.52 13.28
C THR A 4 -7.59 18.11 12.80
N PHE A 5 -7.76 17.94 11.49
CA PHE A 5 -7.89 16.66 10.81
C PHE A 5 -6.65 16.44 9.94
N ASN A 6 -5.78 15.52 10.32
CA ASN A 6 -4.50 15.28 9.67
C ASN A 6 -4.62 14.22 8.58
N ILE A 7 -4.26 14.57 7.36
CA ILE A 7 -4.29 13.68 6.20
C ILE A 7 -2.87 13.43 5.71
N LEU A 8 -2.52 12.16 5.56
CA LEU A 8 -1.30 11.73 4.88
C LEU A 8 -1.64 11.27 3.46
N SER A 9 -1.00 11.87 2.46
CA SER A 9 -1.13 11.46 1.05
C SER A 9 0.17 10.83 0.55
N LEU A 10 0.08 9.60 0.02
CA LEU A 10 1.21 8.80 -0.42
C LEU A 10 1.07 8.45 -1.91
N SER A 11 2.01 8.91 -2.71
CA SER A 11 2.01 8.68 -4.16
C SER A 11 2.43 7.25 -4.53
N GLY A 12 1.96 6.75 -5.66
CA GLY A 12 2.47 5.54 -6.29
C GLY A 12 3.90 5.73 -6.81
N GLY A 13 4.59 4.62 -7.09
CA GLY A 13 5.95 4.70 -7.65
C GLY A 13 6.79 3.42 -7.52
N GLY A 14 6.16 2.28 -7.30
CA GLY A 14 6.83 0.98 -7.22
C GLY A 14 7.90 0.95 -6.13
N ILE A 15 9.14 0.60 -6.48
CA ILE A 15 10.25 0.51 -5.51
C ILE A 15 10.51 1.80 -4.73
N LYS A 16 10.05 2.97 -5.22
CA LYS A 16 10.21 4.25 -4.52
C LYS A 16 9.44 4.32 -3.19
N GLY A 17 8.56 3.35 -2.91
CA GLY A 17 7.93 3.17 -1.60
C GLY A 17 8.94 3.04 -0.45
N ILE A 18 10.16 2.59 -0.73
CA ILE A 18 11.23 2.55 0.26
C ILE A 18 11.57 3.95 0.80
N PHE A 19 11.50 4.99 -0.05
CA PHE A 19 11.71 6.37 0.40
C PHE A 19 10.59 6.81 1.35
N GLN A 20 9.34 6.50 1.01
CA GLN A 20 8.19 6.84 1.84
C GLN A 20 8.26 6.16 3.21
N SER A 21 8.51 4.83 3.23
CA SER A 21 8.60 4.08 4.49
C SER A 21 9.80 4.54 5.35
N THR A 22 10.95 4.86 4.73
CA THR A 22 12.13 5.37 5.44
C THR A 22 11.86 6.75 6.05
N PHE A 23 11.18 7.63 5.32
CA PHE A 23 10.80 8.95 5.83
C PHE A 23 9.79 8.84 6.98
N LEU A 24 8.78 7.99 6.83
CA LEU A 24 7.79 7.75 7.88
C LEU A 24 8.41 7.09 9.11
N LYS A 25 9.39 6.18 8.93
CA LYS A 25 10.17 5.63 10.04
C LYS A 25 10.89 6.74 10.80
N PHE A 26 11.51 7.69 10.11
CA PHE A 26 12.14 8.84 10.76
C PHE A 26 11.14 9.65 11.59
N LEU A 27 9.90 9.82 11.11
CA LEU A 27 8.83 10.45 11.88
C LEU A 27 8.41 9.63 13.10
N GLU A 28 8.27 8.31 12.99
CA GLU A 28 8.01 7.41 14.14
C GLU A 28 9.10 7.57 15.22
N ASP A 29 10.36 7.57 14.79
CA ASP A 29 11.50 7.73 15.68
C ASP A 29 11.53 9.12 16.35
N MET A 30 11.10 10.16 15.65
CA MET A 30 11.06 11.53 16.15
C MET A 30 9.91 11.77 17.13
N TYR A 31 8.70 11.33 16.77
CA TYR A 31 7.51 11.57 17.59
C TYR A 31 7.34 10.56 18.73
N LYS A 32 8.00 9.40 18.65
CA LYS A 32 7.91 8.30 19.64
C LYS A 32 6.48 7.78 19.86
N VAL A 33 5.63 7.94 18.86
CA VAL A 33 4.25 7.42 18.83
C VAL A 33 3.97 6.76 17.49
N PRO A 34 3.11 5.73 17.45
CA PRO A 34 2.69 5.13 16.18
C PRO A 34 2.00 6.16 15.29
N LEU A 35 2.33 6.19 14.00
CA LEU A 35 1.83 7.20 13.07
C LEU A 35 0.32 7.15 12.87
N TYR A 36 -0.33 5.99 13.07
CA TYR A 36 -1.80 5.89 13.03
C TYR A 36 -2.50 6.72 14.12
N GLN A 37 -1.77 7.16 15.16
CA GLN A 37 -2.29 8.09 16.18
C GLN A 37 -2.18 9.56 15.76
N ILE A 38 -1.33 9.85 14.78
CA ILE A 38 -1.08 11.20 14.26
C ILE A 38 -2.03 11.53 13.12
N PHE A 39 -2.19 10.60 12.18
CA PHE A 39 -2.99 10.81 10.97
C PHE A 39 -4.41 10.24 11.13
N ASP A 40 -5.41 11.04 10.79
CA ASP A 40 -6.83 10.66 10.82
C ASP A 40 -7.26 9.93 9.55
N LEU A 41 -6.57 10.20 8.44
CA LEU A 41 -6.79 9.57 7.14
C LEU A 41 -5.45 9.39 6.42
N VAL A 42 -5.28 8.23 5.82
CA VAL A 42 -4.17 7.95 4.91
C VAL A 42 -4.73 7.63 3.53
N ALA A 43 -4.39 8.46 2.55
CA ALA A 43 -4.71 8.25 1.15
C ALA A 43 -3.47 7.76 0.42
N GLY A 44 -3.54 6.62 -0.29
CA GLY A 44 -2.39 6.05 -0.98
C GLY A 44 -2.75 5.31 -2.25
N THR A 45 -1.88 5.43 -3.28
CA THR A 45 -2.02 4.72 -4.55
C THR A 45 -0.87 3.76 -4.75
N SER A 46 -1.14 2.52 -5.22
CA SER A 46 -0.11 1.51 -5.53
C SER A 46 0.82 1.30 -4.32
N THR A 47 2.13 1.51 -4.47
CA THR A 47 3.09 1.41 -3.37
C THR A 47 2.74 2.32 -2.18
N GLY A 48 2.16 3.50 -2.45
CA GLY A 48 1.68 4.40 -1.39
C GLY A 48 0.50 3.81 -0.62
N SER A 49 -0.36 3.03 -1.25
CA SER A 49 -1.43 2.30 -0.55
C SER A 49 -0.87 1.18 0.34
N ILE A 50 0.20 0.50 -0.09
CA ILE A 50 0.87 -0.54 0.70
C ILE A 50 1.46 0.07 1.99
N VAL A 51 2.21 1.16 1.85
CA VAL A 51 2.79 1.89 2.99
C VAL A 51 1.69 2.43 3.91
N GLY A 52 0.63 3.01 3.32
CA GLY A 52 -0.51 3.55 4.06
C GLY A 52 -1.30 2.49 4.81
N ALA A 53 -1.55 1.34 4.19
CA ALA A 53 -2.24 0.21 4.84
C ALA A 53 -1.42 -0.36 5.99
N ALA A 54 -0.10 -0.49 5.82
CA ALA A 54 0.79 -0.93 6.89
C ALA A 54 0.74 0.02 8.09
N LEU A 55 0.81 1.33 7.83
CA LEU A 55 0.63 2.35 8.87
C LEU A 55 -0.72 2.19 9.56
N GLY A 56 -1.81 2.07 8.78
CA GLY A 56 -3.16 1.90 9.33
C GLY A 56 -3.35 0.63 10.15
N CYS A 57 -2.61 -0.43 9.83
CA CYS A 57 -2.59 -1.68 10.61
C CYS A 57 -1.68 -1.62 11.85
N GLY A 58 -0.95 -0.53 12.06
CA GLY A 58 0.03 -0.41 13.14
C GLY A 58 1.30 -1.22 12.92
N ILE A 59 1.60 -1.58 11.67
CA ILE A 59 2.88 -2.21 11.28
C ILE A 59 3.94 -1.13 11.26
N SER A 60 5.08 -1.40 11.90
CA SER A 60 6.16 -0.41 11.99
C SER A 60 6.74 -0.07 10.62
N MET A 61 7.13 1.18 10.42
CA MET A 61 7.76 1.59 9.17
C MET A 61 9.15 0.97 8.96
N ASP A 62 9.76 0.44 10.01
CA ASP A 62 11.00 -0.35 9.89
C ASP A 62 10.74 -1.70 9.22
N GLU A 63 9.67 -2.39 9.60
CA GLU A 63 9.24 -3.65 8.93
C GLU A 63 8.91 -3.40 7.46
N VAL A 64 8.16 -2.34 7.16
CA VAL A 64 7.82 -1.96 5.78
C VAL A 64 9.08 -1.64 4.98
N THR A 65 10.01 -0.88 5.54
CA THR A 65 11.30 -0.56 4.89
C THR A 65 12.12 -1.82 4.63
N SER A 66 12.13 -2.75 5.57
CA SER A 66 12.81 -4.05 5.44
C SER A 66 12.18 -4.90 4.34
N LEU A 67 10.85 -4.93 4.23
CA LEU A 67 10.13 -5.59 3.14
C LEU A 67 10.61 -5.08 1.76
N TYR A 68 10.67 -3.76 1.57
CA TYR A 68 11.15 -3.17 0.32
C TYR A 68 12.63 -3.49 0.04
N LYS A 69 13.49 -3.49 1.07
CA LYS A 69 14.92 -3.83 0.91
C LYS A 69 15.13 -5.28 0.51
N LEU A 70 14.41 -6.21 1.14
CA LEU A 70 14.58 -7.64 0.93
C LEU A 70 13.88 -8.15 -0.34
N HIS A 71 12.66 -7.69 -0.58
CA HIS A 71 11.78 -8.23 -1.62
C HIS A 71 11.51 -7.26 -2.77
N GLY A 72 11.87 -5.98 -2.66
CA GLY A 72 11.57 -4.97 -3.66
C GLY A 72 12.08 -5.32 -5.06
N ASN A 73 13.29 -5.87 -5.16
CA ASN A 73 13.83 -6.30 -6.46
C ASN A 73 13.02 -7.46 -7.08
N ALA A 74 12.49 -8.38 -6.29
CA ALA A 74 11.67 -9.49 -6.80
C ALA A 74 10.27 -8.99 -7.20
N ILE A 75 9.65 -8.18 -6.37
CA ILE A 75 8.31 -7.60 -6.57
C ILE A 75 8.29 -6.69 -7.81
N PHE A 76 9.28 -5.79 -7.94
CA PHE A 76 9.31 -4.76 -8.99
C PHE A 76 10.21 -5.10 -10.18
N LYS A 77 10.64 -6.35 -10.29
CA LYS A 77 11.44 -6.81 -11.44
C LYS A 77 10.59 -6.82 -12.71
N LYS A 78 11.03 -6.07 -13.71
CA LYS A 78 10.40 -6.09 -15.05
C LYS A 78 10.56 -7.47 -15.69
N LYS A 79 9.49 -8.02 -16.26
CA LYS A 79 9.56 -9.25 -17.06
C LYS A 79 10.42 -9.02 -18.30
N LYS A 80 11.19 -10.04 -18.69
CA LYS A 80 12.01 -9.98 -19.93
C LYS A 80 11.13 -9.80 -21.18
N VAL A 81 11.64 -9.05 -22.16
CA VAL A 81 10.92 -8.63 -23.38
C VAL A 81 10.24 -9.77 -24.14
N GLY A 82 10.84 -10.97 -24.18
CA GLY A 82 10.26 -12.14 -24.85
C GLY A 82 8.99 -12.71 -24.25
N VAL A 83 8.70 -12.40 -22.98
CA VAL A 83 7.49 -12.86 -22.27
C VAL A 83 6.34 -11.86 -22.41
N LYS A 84 6.61 -10.63 -22.85
CA LYS A 84 5.63 -9.56 -23.07
C LYS A 84 4.55 -9.91 -24.11
N LEU A 85 4.88 -10.68 -25.14
CA LEU A 85 3.95 -11.03 -26.21
C LEU A 85 2.83 -11.95 -25.75
N LEU A 86 3.01 -12.66 -24.62
CA LEU A 86 2.08 -13.68 -24.12
C LEU A 86 1.35 -13.28 -22.85
N ARG A 87 1.77 -12.20 -22.15
CA ARG A 87 1.13 -11.74 -20.91
C ARG A 87 1.06 -10.22 -20.87
N PRO A 88 -0.13 -9.64 -20.57
CA PRO A 88 -0.34 -8.18 -20.63
C PRO A 88 0.33 -7.39 -19.49
N SER A 89 0.79 -8.04 -18.43
CA SER A 89 1.37 -7.35 -17.25
C SER A 89 2.90 -7.32 -17.26
N TRP A 90 3.48 -6.16 -16.98
CA TRP A 90 4.93 -5.94 -16.93
C TRP A 90 5.60 -6.49 -15.66
N TYR A 91 4.84 -6.69 -14.58
CA TYR A 91 5.31 -7.12 -13.27
C TYR A 91 4.69 -8.46 -12.86
N SER A 92 5.34 -9.17 -11.93
CA SER A 92 4.77 -10.39 -11.35
C SER A 92 3.83 -10.02 -10.21
N ASN A 93 2.53 -10.14 -10.45
CA ASN A 93 1.52 -9.92 -9.40
C ASN A 93 1.53 -11.02 -8.34
N GLU A 94 2.01 -12.21 -8.67
CA GLU A 94 2.05 -13.36 -7.75
C GLU A 94 3.00 -13.13 -6.57
N GLU A 95 4.21 -12.62 -6.85
CA GLU A 95 5.18 -12.35 -5.77
C GLU A 95 4.70 -11.20 -4.88
N LEU A 96 4.17 -10.13 -5.48
CA LEU A 96 3.58 -9.03 -4.71
C LEU A 96 2.45 -9.56 -3.81
N LYS A 97 1.50 -10.32 -4.37
CA LYS A 97 0.37 -10.88 -3.63
C LYS A 97 0.84 -11.70 -2.44
N LYS A 98 1.80 -12.62 -2.66
CA LYS A 98 2.37 -13.46 -1.60
C LYS A 98 2.97 -12.63 -0.46
N GLN A 99 3.72 -11.57 -0.79
CA GLN A 99 4.31 -10.70 0.23
C GLN A 99 3.24 -9.91 1.00
N LEU A 100 2.19 -9.44 0.33
CA LEU A 100 1.06 -8.77 0.98
C LEU A 100 0.28 -9.73 1.89
N GLU A 101 0.04 -10.97 1.45
CA GLU A 101 -0.60 -12.01 2.27
C GLU A 101 0.21 -12.33 3.53
N ASN A 102 1.55 -12.36 3.43
CA ASN A 102 2.41 -12.56 4.60
C ASN A 102 2.34 -11.41 5.61
N VAL A 103 2.17 -10.16 5.13
CA VAL A 103 2.16 -8.97 5.98
C VAL A 103 0.78 -8.68 6.56
N PHE A 104 -0.26 -8.77 5.73
CA PHE A 104 -1.62 -8.36 6.12
C PHE A 104 -2.53 -9.54 6.46
N GLU A 105 -2.11 -10.76 6.15
CA GLU A 105 -2.88 -11.98 6.39
C GLU A 105 -4.31 -11.88 5.80
N LYS A 106 -5.34 -12.11 6.61
CA LYS A 106 -6.77 -12.03 6.23
C LYS A 106 -7.44 -10.73 6.71
N LYS A 107 -6.66 -9.72 7.10
CA LYS A 107 -7.21 -8.47 7.61
C LYS A 107 -8.06 -7.74 6.57
N LYS A 108 -9.15 -7.14 7.04
CA LYS A 108 -10.04 -6.30 6.24
C LYS A 108 -9.73 -4.82 6.44
N LEU A 109 -10.16 -4.00 5.50
CA LEU A 109 -10.03 -2.55 5.59
C LEU A 109 -10.73 -1.97 6.82
N SER A 110 -11.84 -2.58 7.26
CA SER A 110 -12.57 -2.18 8.47
C SER A 110 -11.81 -2.38 9.79
N GLU A 111 -10.72 -3.15 9.75
CA GLU A 111 -9.92 -3.50 10.94
C GLU A 111 -8.70 -2.57 11.12
N THR A 112 -8.54 -1.56 10.29
CA THR A 112 -7.43 -0.61 10.40
C THR A 112 -7.67 0.45 11.47
N ASN A 113 -6.60 0.86 12.15
CA ASN A 113 -6.64 1.87 13.22
C ASN A 113 -6.83 3.30 12.68
N THR A 114 -6.49 3.53 11.41
CA THR A 114 -6.62 4.82 10.72
C THR A 114 -7.47 4.64 9.47
N LYS A 115 -8.27 5.65 9.13
CA LYS A 115 -9.06 5.65 7.89
C LYS A 115 -8.14 5.54 6.67
N LEU A 116 -8.50 4.64 5.76
CA LEU A 116 -7.78 4.45 4.50
C LEU A 116 -8.63 4.92 3.32
N LEU A 117 -7.95 5.45 2.29
CA LEU A 117 -8.50 5.77 1.00
C LEU A 117 -7.56 5.21 -0.07
N ILE A 118 -7.98 4.14 -0.74
CA ILE A 118 -7.16 3.42 -1.72
C ILE A 118 -7.85 3.49 -3.08
N PRO A 119 -7.39 4.37 -3.99
CA PRO A 119 -7.97 4.47 -5.33
C PRO A 119 -7.53 3.32 -6.22
N SER A 120 -8.42 2.91 -7.10
CA SER A 120 -8.24 1.91 -8.14
C SER A 120 -9.05 2.29 -9.38
N THR A 121 -8.90 1.54 -10.46
CA THR A 121 -9.69 1.70 -11.69
C THR A 121 -10.50 0.44 -11.94
N SER A 122 -11.83 0.59 -12.05
CA SER A 122 -12.71 -0.48 -12.48
C SER A 122 -12.63 -0.66 -13.99
N LEU A 123 -12.30 -1.87 -14.45
CA LEU A 123 -12.28 -2.22 -15.88
C LEU A 123 -13.69 -2.49 -16.45
N GLU A 124 -14.68 -2.75 -15.61
CA GLU A 124 -16.07 -2.98 -16.05
C GLU A 124 -16.73 -1.72 -16.62
N ASN A 125 -16.50 -0.60 -15.97
CA ASN A 125 -17.16 0.66 -16.30
C ASN A 125 -16.22 1.81 -16.61
N TYR A 126 -14.90 1.56 -16.63
CA TYR A 126 -13.84 2.54 -16.89
C TYR A 126 -13.88 3.76 -15.97
N LYS A 127 -14.33 3.55 -14.71
CA LYS A 127 -14.37 4.59 -13.69
C LYS A 127 -13.37 4.32 -12.60
N TYR A 128 -12.99 5.38 -11.89
CA TYR A 128 -12.25 5.21 -10.64
C TYR A 128 -13.14 4.52 -9.59
N SER A 129 -12.53 3.72 -8.76
CA SER A 129 -13.12 3.11 -7.59
C SER A 129 -12.25 3.44 -6.39
N VAL A 130 -12.84 3.55 -5.22
CA VAL A 130 -12.10 3.86 -3.99
C VAL A 130 -12.48 2.84 -2.92
N PHE A 131 -11.49 2.17 -2.38
CA PHE A 131 -11.65 1.31 -1.22
C PHE A 131 -11.45 2.14 0.04
N THR A 132 -12.35 1.98 1.01
CA THR A 132 -12.31 2.64 2.32
C THR A 132 -12.61 1.63 3.43
N GLN A 133 -12.59 2.06 4.68
CA GLN A 133 -12.98 1.21 5.82
C GLN A 133 -14.42 0.71 5.75
N ASP A 134 -15.31 1.40 5.03
CA ASP A 134 -16.70 0.98 4.83
C ASP A 134 -16.80 -0.16 3.80
N SER A 135 -15.74 -0.41 3.04
CA SER A 135 -15.62 -1.53 2.12
C SER A 135 -15.35 -2.82 2.92
N ASN A 136 -16.14 -3.87 2.70
CA ASN A 136 -15.92 -5.17 3.34
C ASN A 136 -14.82 -6.00 2.65
N GLU A 137 -13.92 -5.33 1.95
CA GLU A 137 -12.85 -5.96 1.18
C GLU A 137 -11.65 -6.31 2.06
N SER A 138 -10.89 -7.33 1.64
CA SER A 138 -9.59 -7.60 2.23
C SER A 138 -8.60 -6.49 1.87
N ILE A 139 -7.66 -6.21 2.80
CA ILE A 139 -6.58 -5.26 2.52
C ILE A 139 -5.79 -5.71 1.30
N VAL A 140 -5.47 -7.00 1.19
CA VAL A 140 -4.68 -7.55 0.08
C VAL A 140 -5.36 -7.29 -1.26
N ASP A 141 -6.66 -7.53 -1.38
CA ASP A 141 -7.38 -7.34 -2.64
C ASP A 141 -7.46 -5.86 -3.04
N ALA A 142 -7.69 -4.96 -2.08
CA ALA A 142 -7.66 -3.52 -2.32
C ALA A 142 -6.27 -3.05 -2.80
N LEU A 143 -5.19 -3.52 -2.15
CA LEU A 143 -3.81 -3.19 -2.51
C LEU A 143 -3.43 -3.75 -3.89
N MET A 144 -3.80 -4.99 -4.18
CA MET A 144 -3.58 -5.61 -5.49
C MET A 144 -4.31 -4.86 -6.60
N SER A 145 -5.54 -4.42 -6.34
CA SER A 145 -6.33 -3.62 -7.29
C SER A 145 -5.67 -2.26 -7.56
N SER A 146 -5.20 -1.57 -6.52
CA SER A 146 -4.52 -0.27 -6.66
C SER A 146 -3.13 -0.39 -7.30
N ALA A 147 -2.46 -1.53 -7.15
CA ALA A 147 -1.13 -1.80 -7.70
C ALA A 147 -1.18 -2.47 -9.09
N ALA A 148 -2.35 -2.75 -9.64
CA ALA A 148 -2.53 -3.40 -10.93
C ALA A 148 -2.14 -2.46 -12.09
N ALA A 149 -0.83 -2.27 -12.29
CA ALA A 149 -0.32 -1.54 -13.46
C ALA A 149 -0.25 -2.46 -14.68
N PRO A 150 -0.56 -1.96 -15.91
CA PRO A 150 -0.50 -2.71 -17.15
C PRO A 150 0.93 -3.11 -17.54
#